data_cd7284f0fdec2f134348e6203eea9bd9
#
_entry.id   cd7284f0fdec2f134348e6203eea9bd9
#
_cell.length_a   1.000
_cell.length_b   1.000
_cell.length_c   1.000
_cell.angle_alpha   90.00
_cell.angle_beta   90.00
_cell.angle_gamma   90.00
#
_symmetry.space_group_name_H-M   'P 1'
#
loop_
_entity.id
_entity.type
_entity.pdbx_description
1 polymer ?
#
loop_
_entity_poly.entity_id
_entity_poly.type
_entity_poly.pdbx_seq_one_letter_code
_entity_poly.pdbx_strand_id
1 'polypeptide(L)'
;MSVKEKISLGTDWRLSLFLILIGLMTINPQVQEFSDGARMATIQSIVEEHTLSIDQSVFADGHDKVFIGGRYYAHQPVLTAVLGAVVYYPLYHLGIELDYGWNLAYYLIMLFTVKIFWYLGLKAMFGILGYLEVPEKEALHLTLALGLGSLYFSWSSTFTNHVISASALIIGLYFLIRAKHEAKTFGKYFLAGLFISLAGAVDHALLLFYIGFGFYILVQRRQLKNFFGYLLPSLLTVFPTFLTYYTISGSFLPFSVVRDYFIYPDSPWQNNNLLTGMQFKSGWYLMKYSFHALIGKKGFLLHNPLSLMALPLLVEEIRKGSKLRKEAIVIGITSALIVTYYLLASQDYSGFAYSIRWFVPLLPLWFIFLYRVFLPDRPMLQKWFSRLFLISVVVASVGLIDPWTKIVTGVPFIDNLIILMLGV
;
A
#
# COMPACT_ATOMS: atom_id res chain seq x y z
N MET A 1 19.35 -24.30 20.68
CA MET A 1 18.30 -24.14 19.67
C MET A 1 18.86 -23.36 18.49
N SER A 2 18.87 -23.94 17.30
CA SER A 2 19.37 -23.26 16.10
C SER A 2 18.41 -22.10 15.72
N VAL A 3 18.96 -21.05 15.09
CA VAL A 3 18.17 -19.92 14.57
C VAL A 3 17.02 -20.41 13.66
N LYS A 4 17.14 -21.60 13.07
CA LYS A 4 16.11 -22.24 12.24
C LYS A 4 14.83 -22.63 12.99
N GLU A 5 14.91 -22.98 14.26
CA GLU A 5 13.72 -23.38 15.04
C GLU A 5 12.94 -22.21 15.61
N LYS A 6 13.56 -21.03 15.74
CA LYS A 6 12.93 -19.83 16.28
C LYS A 6 12.08 -19.03 15.25
N ILE A 7 12.17 -19.33 13.95
CA ILE A 7 11.53 -18.53 12.90
C ILE A 7 10.53 -19.39 12.12
N SER A 8 9.73 -20.18 12.79
CA SER A 8 8.58 -20.78 12.12
C SER A 8 7.47 -19.72 12.04
N LEU A 9 7.15 -19.28 10.83
CA LEU A 9 5.98 -18.42 10.50
C LEU A 9 4.63 -18.99 11.01
N GLY A 10 4.66 -20.15 11.70
CA GLY A 10 3.49 -20.90 12.15
C GLY A 10 3.27 -20.96 13.66
N THR A 11 4.08 -20.29 14.47
CA THR A 11 4.17 -20.62 15.89
C THR A 11 3.00 -20.12 16.76
N ASP A 12 2.29 -19.07 16.40
CA ASP A 12 1.08 -18.72 17.13
C ASP A 12 -0.16 -18.82 16.23
N TRP A 13 -0.80 -19.99 16.21
CA TRP A 13 -2.06 -20.22 15.50
C TRP A 13 -3.17 -19.28 16.01
N ARG A 14 -3.12 -18.86 17.30
CA ARG A 14 -4.10 -17.96 17.90
C ARG A 14 -4.00 -16.56 17.30
N LEU A 15 -2.76 -16.04 17.13
CA LEU A 15 -2.57 -14.77 16.43
C LEU A 15 -3.05 -14.86 14.98
N SER A 16 -2.69 -15.93 14.28
CA SER A 16 -3.12 -16.13 12.90
C SER A 16 -4.65 -16.19 12.81
N LEU A 17 -5.32 -16.94 13.68
CA LEU A 17 -6.77 -17.01 13.75
C LEU A 17 -7.38 -15.63 14.06
N PHE A 18 -6.86 -14.92 15.05
CA PHE A 18 -7.31 -13.57 15.41
C PHE A 18 -7.22 -12.59 14.23
N LEU A 19 -6.09 -12.56 13.53
CA LEU A 19 -5.89 -11.70 12.38
C LEU A 19 -6.82 -12.08 11.21
N ILE A 20 -7.03 -13.37 10.97
CA ILE A 20 -7.98 -13.85 9.97
C ILE A 20 -9.40 -13.42 10.31
N LEU A 21 -9.86 -13.62 11.55
CA LEU A 21 -11.19 -13.23 11.99
C LEU A 21 -11.40 -11.70 11.86
N ILE A 22 -10.45 -10.90 12.34
CA ILE A 22 -10.51 -9.44 12.17
C ILE A 22 -10.51 -9.07 10.67
N GLY A 23 -9.69 -9.74 9.87
CA GLY A 23 -9.66 -9.53 8.43
C GLY A 23 -11.02 -9.77 7.79
N LEU A 24 -11.68 -10.87 8.10
CA LEU A 24 -13.02 -11.18 7.61
C LEU A 24 -14.07 -10.15 8.05
N MET A 25 -14.07 -9.76 9.33
CA MET A 25 -15.06 -8.84 9.89
C MET A 25 -14.90 -7.38 9.40
N THR A 26 -13.75 -7.02 8.87
CA THR A 26 -13.45 -5.63 8.47
C THR A 26 -13.39 -5.44 6.95
N ILE A 27 -13.93 -6.38 6.17
CA ILE A 27 -14.18 -6.16 4.74
C ILE A 27 -15.49 -5.39 4.61
N ASN A 28 -15.46 -4.26 3.90
CA ASN A 28 -16.70 -3.64 3.45
C ASN A 28 -17.30 -4.53 2.33
N PRO A 29 -18.56 -4.97 2.44
CA PRO A 29 -19.14 -5.89 1.46
C PRO A 29 -19.68 -5.21 0.20
N GLN A 30 -19.46 -3.92 0.03
CA GLN A 30 -19.95 -3.11 -1.10
C GLN A 30 -18.82 -2.33 -1.76
N VAL A 31 -18.93 -2.12 -3.06
CA VAL A 31 -18.12 -1.14 -3.77
C VAL A 31 -18.48 0.25 -3.26
N GLN A 32 -17.52 0.98 -2.70
CA GLN A 32 -17.82 2.21 -1.97
C GLN A 32 -17.82 3.46 -2.84
N GLU A 33 -16.84 3.62 -3.74
CA GLU A 33 -16.67 4.89 -4.46
C GLU A 33 -15.84 4.76 -5.75
N PHE A 34 -15.57 5.89 -6.33
CA PHE A 34 -14.99 6.08 -7.66
C PHE A 34 -13.75 5.23 -7.97
N SER A 35 -12.80 5.14 -7.03
CA SER A 35 -11.51 4.51 -7.30
C SER A 35 -11.54 2.99 -7.19
N ASP A 36 -12.32 2.40 -6.30
CA ASP A 36 -12.55 0.96 -6.26
C ASP A 36 -13.54 0.54 -7.33
N GLY A 37 -14.57 1.36 -7.63
CA GLY A 37 -15.49 1.16 -8.75
C GLY A 37 -14.76 1.03 -10.09
N ALA A 38 -13.82 1.94 -10.41
CA ALA A 38 -13.05 1.85 -11.65
C ALA A 38 -12.20 0.58 -11.75
N ARG A 39 -11.68 0.08 -10.60
CA ARG A 39 -10.97 -1.22 -10.57
C ARG A 39 -11.92 -2.39 -10.73
N MET A 40 -13.12 -2.34 -10.11
CA MET A 40 -14.15 -3.37 -10.28
C MET A 40 -14.64 -3.38 -11.72
N ALA A 41 -14.82 -2.22 -12.36
CA ALA A 41 -15.12 -2.13 -13.78
C ALA A 41 -14.08 -2.86 -14.64
N THR A 42 -12.80 -2.66 -14.35
CA THR A 42 -11.72 -3.35 -15.07
C THR A 42 -11.72 -4.86 -14.81
N ILE A 43 -11.97 -5.30 -13.57
CA ILE A 43 -12.07 -6.73 -13.20
C ILE A 43 -13.21 -7.36 -13.98
N GLN A 44 -14.39 -6.72 -13.97
CA GLN A 44 -15.57 -7.19 -14.68
C GLN A 44 -15.30 -7.30 -16.19
N SER A 45 -14.77 -6.24 -16.80
CA SER A 45 -14.47 -6.23 -18.23
C SER A 45 -13.45 -7.29 -18.65
N ILE A 46 -12.43 -7.57 -17.82
CA ILE A 46 -11.46 -8.65 -18.10
C ILE A 46 -12.15 -10.01 -18.15
N VAL A 47 -13.06 -10.29 -17.22
CA VAL A 47 -13.65 -11.62 -17.02
C VAL A 47 -14.86 -11.83 -17.94
N GLU A 48 -15.74 -10.84 -18.06
CA GLU A 48 -17.01 -10.98 -18.78
C GLU A 48 -16.87 -10.61 -20.27
N GLU A 49 -16.10 -9.53 -20.57
CA GLU A 49 -16.00 -8.96 -21.91
C GLU A 49 -14.66 -9.23 -22.61
N HIS A 50 -13.69 -9.87 -21.90
CA HIS A 50 -12.34 -10.15 -22.40
C HIS A 50 -11.61 -8.90 -22.94
N THR A 51 -11.86 -7.74 -22.30
CA THR A 51 -11.28 -6.44 -22.68
C THR A 51 -10.79 -5.68 -21.43
N LEU A 52 -9.98 -4.63 -21.66
CA LEU A 52 -9.60 -3.67 -20.64
C LEU A 52 -10.45 -2.39 -20.68
N SER A 53 -11.24 -2.20 -21.75
CA SER A 53 -12.24 -1.12 -21.82
C SER A 53 -13.34 -1.38 -20.81
N ILE A 54 -13.78 -0.33 -20.11
CA ILE A 54 -14.79 -0.42 -19.05
C ILE A 54 -16.17 0.02 -19.52
N ASP A 55 -16.36 0.24 -20.82
CA ASP A 55 -17.59 0.82 -21.39
C ASP A 55 -18.86 0.01 -21.11
N GLN A 56 -18.74 -1.31 -20.97
CA GLN A 56 -19.87 -2.22 -20.73
C GLN A 56 -20.07 -2.59 -19.26
N SER A 57 -19.17 -2.17 -18.38
CA SER A 57 -19.23 -2.50 -16.98
C SER A 57 -20.39 -1.77 -16.27
N VAL A 58 -21.04 -2.43 -15.32
CA VAL A 58 -22.04 -1.77 -14.45
C VAL A 58 -21.44 -0.59 -13.65
N PHE A 59 -20.12 -0.56 -13.46
CA PHE A 59 -19.39 0.50 -12.78
C PHE A 59 -18.82 1.57 -13.72
N ALA A 60 -19.20 1.58 -15.01
CA ALA A 60 -18.66 2.49 -16.04
C ALA A 60 -18.93 3.98 -15.76
N ASP A 61 -20.00 4.30 -15.02
CA ASP A 61 -20.39 5.69 -14.69
C ASP A 61 -19.45 6.36 -13.69
N GLY A 62 -18.54 5.61 -13.06
CA GLY A 62 -17.54 6.16 -12.16
C GLY A 62 -16.65 7.20 -12.84
N HIS A 63 -16.19 8.19 -12.05
CA HIS A 63 -15.39 9.33 -12.56
C HIS A 63 -13.88 9.05 -12.65
N ASP A 64 -13.38 8.00 -12.03
CA ASP A 64 -11.93 7.66 -12.00
C ASP A 64 -11.50 6.91 -13.27
N LYS A 65 -11.83 7.48 -14.44
CA LYS A 65 -11.56 6.90 -15.76
C LYS A 65 -10.85 7.87 -16.69
N VAL A 66 -10.30 7.34 -17.76
CA VAL A 66 -9.65 8.06 -18.87
C VAL A 66 -10.30 7.66 -20.19
N PHE A 67 -10.26 8.57 -21.17
CA PHE A 67 -10.79 8.32 -22.51
C PHE A 67 -9.65 8.28 -23.53
N ILE A 68 -9.48 7.14 -24.19
CA ILE A 68 -8.37 6.90 -25.12
C ILE A 68 -8.90 6.13 -26.33
N GLY A 69 -8.69 6.66 -27.54
CA GLY A 69 -9.06 5.97 -28.79
C GLY A 69 -10.54 5.64 -28.90
N GLY A 70 -11.46 6.45 -28.34
CA GLY A 70 -12.90 6.25 -28.40
C GLY A 70 -13.47 5.33 -27.32
N ARG A 71 -12.68 4.91 -26.31
CA ARG A 71 -13.10 4.00 -25.23
C ARG A 71 -12.67 4.51 -23.87
N TYR A 72 -13.40 4.10 -22.82
CA TYR A 72 -13.04 4.40 -21.43
C TYR A 72 -12.22 3.28 -20.81
N TYR A 73 -11.24 3.68 -20.00
CA TYR A 73 -10.37 2.78 -19.23
C TYR A 73 -10.20 3.32 -17.80
N ALA A 74 -9.97 2.44 -16.82
CA ALA A 74 -9.53 2.89 -15.52
C ALA A 74 -8.12 3.50 -15.63
N HIS A 75 -7.85 4.62 -14.94
CA HIS A 75 -6.53 5.25 -14.98
C HIS A 75 -5.50 4.55 -14.10
N GLN A 76 -5.95 3.69 -13.19
CA GLN A 76 -5.10 2.97 -12.25
C GLN A 76 -4.32 1.83 -12.95
N PRO A 77 -3.17 1.42 -12.36
CA PRO A 77 -2.40 0.30 -12.90
C PRO A 77 -3.23 -0.99 -12.99
N VAL A 78 -3.23 -1.60 -14.17
CA VAL A 78 -4.07 -2.76 -14.50
C VAL A 78 -3.79 -3.99 -13.63
N LEU A 79 -2.55 -4.16 -13.14
CA LEU A 79 -2.15 -5.37 -12.42
C LEU A 79 -2.96 -5.60 -11.15
N THR A 80 -3.43 -4.54 -10.48
CA THR A 80 -4.33 -4.67 -9.33
C THR A 80 -5.66 -5.31 -9.75
N ALA A 81 -6.22 -4.91 -10.88
CA ALA A 81 -7.44 -5.50 -11.43
C ALA A 81 -7.21 -6.94 -11.91
N VAL A 82 -6.07 -7.24 -12.51
CA VAL A 82 -5.70 -8.62 -12.89
C VAL A 82 -5.69 -9.55 -11.69
N LEU A 83 -5.13 -9.13 -10.55
CA LEU A 83 -5.19 -9.92 -9.31
C LEU A 83 -6.63 -10.19 -8.86
N GLY A 84 -7.51 -9.20 -8.96
CA GLY A 84 -8.94 -9.36 -8.68
C GLY A 84 -9.64 -10.26 -9.70
N ALA A 85 -9.32 -10.14 -10.99
CA ALA A 85 -9.89 -10.94 -12.06
C ALA A 85 -9.59 -12.44 -11.91
N VAL A 86 -8.39 -12.80 -11.42
CA VAL A 86 -8.05 -14.20 -11.09
C VAL A 86 -9.02 -14.80 -10.06
N VAL A 87 -9.45 -14.00 -9.09
CA VAL A 87 -10.44 -14.43 -8.07
C VAL A 87 -11.85 -14.41 -8.66
N TYR A 88 -12.19 -13.39 -9.43
CA TYR A 88 -13.53 -13.23 -9.98
C TYR A 88 -13.86 -14.25 -11.07
N TYR A 89 -12.88 -14.65 -11.87
CA TYR A 89 -13.10 -15.61 -12.98
C TYR A 89 -13.87 -16.89 -12.57
N PRO A 90 -13.45 -17.66 -11.56
CA PRO A 90 -14.23 -18.82 -11.13
C PRO A 90 -15.60 -18.46 -10.51
N LEU A 91 -15.71 -17.30 -9.84
CA LEU A 91 -16.98 -16.86 -9.24
C LEU A 91 -18.02 -16.56 -10.30
N TYR A 92 -17.65 -15.84 -11.37
CA TYR A 92 -18.51 -15.55 -12.51
C TYR A 92 -19.05 -16.83 -13.14
N HIS A 93 -18.20 -17.84 -13.37
CA HIS A 93 -18.63 -19.12 -13.92
C HIS A 93 -19.50 -19.95 -12.98
N LEU A 94 -19.56 -19.59 -11.69
CA LEU A 94 -20.50 -20.15 -10.71
C LEU A 94 -21.80 -19.32 -10.58
N GLY A 95 -21.99 -18.28 -11.41
CA GLY A 95 -23.15 -17.39 -11.36
C GLY A 95 -23.11 -16.37 -10.23
N ILE A 96 -21.92 -16.08 -9.66
CA ILE A 96 -21.72 -15.07 -8.63
C ILE A 96 -21.15 -13.83 -9.31
N GLU A 97 -22.02 -12.90 -9.66
CA GLU A 97 -21.70 -11.72 -10.49
C GLU A 97 -21.32 -10.50 -9.63
N LEU A 98 -20.54 -9.59 -10.24
CA LEU A 98 -20.23 -8.27 -9.67
C LEU A 98 -21.38 -7.31 -9.96
N ASP A 99 -21.88 -6.63 -8.91
CA ASP A 99 -22.93 -5.63 -9.01
C ASP A 99 -22.80 -4.59 -7.87
N TYR A 100 -23.61 -3.54 -7.92
CA TYR A 100 -23.74 -2.55 -6.85
C TYR A 100 -24.42 -3.16 -5.60
N GLY A 101 -24.22 -2.46 -4.45
CA GLY A 101 -24.78 -2.87 -3.16
C GLY A 101 -23.98 -3.99 -2.49
N TRP A 102 -24.64 -4.75 -1.62
CA TRP A 102 -24.02 -5.88 -0.94
C TRP A 102 -23.68 -6.98 -1.95
N ASN A 103 -22.39 -7.31 -2.08
CA ASN A 103 -21.93 -8.16 -3.17
C ASN A 103 -20.94 -9.22 -2.69
N LEU A 104 -21.32 -10.50 -2.85
CA LEU A 104 -20.48 -11.63 -2.46
C LEU A 104 -19.22 -11.74 -3.34
N ALA A 105 -19.30 -11.44 -4.64
CA ALA A 105 -18.12 -11.47 -5.51
C ALA A 105 -17.09 -10.43 -5.04
N TYR A 106 -17.52 -9.19 -4.79
CA TYR A 106 -16.65 -8.14 -4.24
C TYR A 106 -16.02 -8.55 -2.90
N TYR A 107 -16.81 -9.09 -1.98
CA TYR A 107 -16.32 -9.58 -0.68
C TYR A 107 -15.21 -10.63 -0.84
N LEU A 108 -15.41 -11.62 -1.73
CA LEU A 108 -14.42 -12.68 -1.99
C LEU A 108 -13.19 -12.15 -2.72
N ILE A 109 -13.35 -11.21 -3.67
CA ILE A 109 -12.22 -10.52 -4.30
C ILE A 109 -11.40 -9.79 -3.22
N MET A 110 -12.03 -9.05 -2.32
CA MET A 110 -11.36 -8.37 -1.21
C MET A 110 -10.61 -9.34 -0.32
N LEU A 111 -11.24 -10.45 0.04
CA LEU A 111 -10.66 -11.47 0.91
C LEU A 111 -9.40 -12.08 0.30
N PHE A 112 -9.47 -12.53 -0.95
CA PHE A 112 -8.39 -13.25 -1.62
C PHE A 112 -7.36 -12.34 -2.30
N THR A 113 -7.55 -11.02 -2.25
CA THR A 113 -6.56 -10.04 -2.72
C THR A 113 -6.08 -9.18 -1.56
N VAL A 114 -6.80 -8.11 -1.19
CA VAL A 114 -6.35 -7.12 -0.21
C VAL A 114 -6.08 -7.75 1.15
N LYS A 115 -7.01 -8.58 1.67
CA LYS A 115 -6.87 -9.17 3.02
C LYS A 115 -5.79 -10.24 3.10
N ILE A 116 -5.61 -11.06 2.08
CA ILE A 116 -4.52 -12.04 2.07
C ILE A 116 -3.16 -11.33 2.01
N PHE A 117 -3.02 -10.26 1.23
CA PHE A 117 -1.80 -9.45 1.21
C PHE A 117 -1.56 -8.75 2.54
N TRP A 118 -2.59 -8.15 3.14
CA TRP A 118 -2.51 -7.56 4.47
C TRP A 118 -2.00 -8.57 5.52
N TYR A 119 -2.59 -9.76 5.55
CA TYR A 119 -2.18 -10.84 6.45
C TYR A 119 -0.73 -11.29 6.20
N LEU A 120 -0.36 -11.54 4.94
CA LEU A 120 1.00 -11.96 4.57
C LEU A 120 2.03 -10.85 4.87
N GLY A 121 1.67 -9.58 4.72
CA GLY A 121 2.50 -8.45 5.11
C GLY A 121 2.78 -8.42 6.61
N LEU A 122 1.78 -8.70 7.44
CA LEU A 122 1.94 -8.83 8.89
C LEU A 122 2.83 -10.04 9.27
N LYS A 123 2.67 -11.17 8.59
CA LYS A 123 3.55 -12.34 8.77
C LYS A 123 5.00 -12.02 8.37
N ALA A 124 5.21 -11.25 7.30
CA ALA A 124 6.54 -10.81 6.90
C ALA A 124 7.16 -9.86 7.94
N MET A 125 6.38 -8.91 8.48
CA MET A 125 6.82 -8.04 9.59
C MET A 125 7.28 -8.87 10.79
N PHE A 126 6.45 -9.81 11.25
CA PHE A 126 6.77 -10.70 12.36
C PHE A 126 8.06 -11.50 12.08
N GLY A 127 8.21 -12.03 10.86
CA GLY A 127 9.41 -12.75 10.44
C GLY A 127 10.67 -11.87 10.45
N ILE A 128 10.59 -10.61 9.98
CA ILE A 128 11.70 -9.64 10.06
C ILE A 128 12.11 -9.41 11.51
N LEU A 129 11.15 -9.19 12.40
CA LEU A 129 11.40 -8.98 13.84
C LEU A 129 12.09 -10.19 14.48
N GLY A 130 11.77 -11.41 14.04
CA GLY A 130 12.47 -12.62 14.44
C GLY A 130 13.94 -12.64 14.02
N TYR A 131 14.27 -12.19 12.79
CA TYR A 131 15.67 -12.04 12.33
C TYR A 131 16.43 -10.93 13.10
N LEU A 132 15.71 -9.95 13.63
CA LEU A 132 16.28 -8.93 14.51
C LEU A 132 16.45 -9.39 15.97
N GLU A 133 16.05 -10.63 16.27
CA GLU A 133 16.09 -11.22 17.61
C GLU A 133 15.22 -10.46 18.63
N VAL A 134 14.12 -9.85 18.14
CA VAL A 134 13.11 -9.23 19.01
C VAL A 134 12.37 -10.35 19.73
N PRO A 135 12.19 -10.26 21.06
CA PRO A 135 11.43 -11.27 21.79
C PRO A 135 10.00 -11.38 21.23
N GLU A 136 9.44 -12.59 21.27
CA GLU A 136 8.18 -12.92 20.58
C GLU A 136 7.00 -12.02 21.01
N LYS A 137 6.91 -11.72 22.30
CA LYS A 137 5.87 -10.85 22.86
C LYS A 137 5.93 -9.43 22.26
N GLU A 138 7.12 -8.87 22.18
CA GLU A 138 7.37 -7.52 21.62
C GLU A 138 7.19 -7.54 20.10
N ALA A 139 7.62 -8.59 19.40
CA ALA A 139 7.38 -8.78 17.97
C ALA A 139 5.89 -8.84 17.66
N LEU A 140 5.09 -9.52 18.51
CA LEU A 140 3.64 -9.55 18.43
C LEU A 140 3.04 -8.15 18.59
N HIS A 141 3.43 -7.40 19.61
CA HIS A 141 2.93 -6.03 19.82
C HIS A 141 3.23 -5.11 18.63
N LEU A 142 4.44 -5.22 18.06
CA LEU A 142 4.84 -4.43 16.89
C LEU A 142 4.06 -4.82 15.63
N THR A 143 3.79 -6.11 15.45
CA THR A 143 2.98 -6.61 14.34
C THR A 143 1.53 -6.14 14.46
N LEU A 144 0.95 -6.19 15.66
CA LEU A 144 -0.39 -5.65 15.93
C LEU A 144 -0.43 -4.13 15.80
N ALA A 145 0.65 -3.42 16.16
CA ALA A 145 0.74 -1.98 15.96
C ALA A 145 0.65 -1.58 14.49
N LEU A 146 1.27 -2.35 13.60
CA LEU A 146 1.10 -2.16 12.14
C LEU A 146 -0.31 -2.57 11.69
N GLY A 147 -0.75 -3.76 12.10
CA GLY A 147 -1.99 -4.38 11.60
C GLY A 147 -3.27 -3.71 12.09
N LEU A 148 -3.28 -3.11 13.28
CA LEU A 148 -4.47 -2.53 13.89
C LEU A 148 -4.32 -1.03 14.19
N GLY A 149 -3.10 -0.53 14.32
CA GLY A 149 -2.81 0.84 14.74
C GLY A 149 -2.25 1.73 13.62
N SER A 150 -2.64 1.50 12.38
CA SER A 150 -2.17 2.33 11.27
C SER A 150 -3.18 2.39 10.13
N LEU A 151 -2.99 3.32 9.21
CA LEU A 151 -3.78 3.40 7.96
C LEU A 151 -3.66 2.14 7.08
N TYR A 152 -2.66 1.33 7.28
CA TYR A 152 -2.55 0.03 6.63
C TYR A 152 -3.75 -0.89 6.98
N PHE A 153 -4.27 -0.76 8.20
CA PHE A 153 -5.52 -1.41 8.64
C PHE A 153 -6.76 -0.74 8.04
N SER A 154 -6.88 0.58 8.18
CA SER A 154 -8.06 1.31 7.67
C SER A 154 -8.29 1.03 6.18
N TRP A 155 -7.23 1.15 5.37
CA TRP A 155 -7.29 0.92 3.93
C TRP A 155 -7.42 -0.56 3.53
N SER A 156 -7.28 -1.49 4.46
CA SER A 156 -7.51 -2.91 4.17
C SER A 156 -8.99 -3.31 4.06
N SER A 157 -9.92 -2.40 4.34
CA SER A 157 -11.37 -2.64 4.27
C SER A 157 -11.99 -2.41 2.90
N THR A 158 -11.27 -1.78 1.96
CA THR A 158 -11.73 -1.46 0.60
C THR A 158 -10.70 -1.89 -0.45
N PHE A 159 -11.15 -2.04 -1.72
CA PHE A 159 -10.27 -2.51 -2.79
C PHE A 159 -9.30 -1.41 -3.23
N THR A 160 -8.07 -1.50 -2.74
CA THR A 160 -7.02 -0.52 -3.02
C THR A 160 -5.67 -1.16 -3.33
N ASN A 161 -4.92 -0.54 -4.23
CA ASN A 161 -3.55 -0.94 -4.53
C ASN A 161 -2.58 -0.67 -3.35
N HIS A 162 -2.88 0.31 -2.48
CA HIS A 162 -1.95 0.76 -1.44
C HIS A 162 -1.63 -0.30 -0.38
N VAL A 163 -2.62 -1.14 0.00
CA VAL A 163 -2.38 -2.24 0.94
C VAL A 163 -1.64 -3.39 0.27
N ILE A 164 -1.98 -3.71 -0.97
CA ILE A 164 -1.28 -4.74 -1.76
C ILE A 164 0.19 -4.36 -1.94
N SER A 165 0.46 -3.11 -2.34
CA SER A 165 1.82 -2.62 -2.54
C SER A 165 2.63 -2.51 -1.24
N ALA A 166 1.99 -2.05 -0.14
CA ALA A 166 2.58 -2.02 1.19
C ALA A 166 3.04 -3.41 1.65
N SER A 167 2.13 -4.39 1.48
CA SER A 167 2.40 -5.79 1.81
C SER A 167 3.51 -6.37 0.94
N ALA A 168 3.45 -6.11 -0.35
CA ALA A 168 4.47 -6.59 -1.29
C ALA A 168 5.85 -6.01 -0.94
N LEU A 169 5.96 -4.73 -0.57
CA LEU A 169 7.24 -4.15 -0.14
C LEU A 169 7.82 -4.84 1.09
N ILE A 170 7.02 -5.07 2.12
CA ILE A 170 7.54 -5.70 3.35
C ILE A 170 7.83 -7.20 3.15
N ILE A 171 7.04 -7.91 2.33
CA ILE A 171 7.32 -9.29 1.95
C ILE A 171 8.65 -9.36 1.17
N GLY A 172 8.85 -8.45 0.23
CA GLY A 172 10.10 -8.37 -0.52
C GLY A 172 11.30 -8.08 0.38
N LEU A 173 11.17 -7.14 1.32
CA LEU A 173 12.21 -6.85 2.31
C LEU A 173 12.49 -8.06 3.23
N TYR A 174 11.46 -8.79 3.64
CA TYR A 174 11.63 -10.04 4.39
C TYR A 174 12.53 -11.03 3.64
N PHE A 175 12.32 -11.23 2.34
CA PHE A 175 13.17 -12.11 1.53
C PHE A 175 14.60 -11.57 1.35
N LEU A 176 14.77 -10.23 1.26
CA LEU A 176 16.11 -9.63 1.25
C LEU A 176 16.87 -9.89 2.55
N ILE A 177 16.20 -9.70 3.69
CA ILE A 177 16.80 -9.97 5.01
C ILE A 177 17.11 -11.46 5.15
N ARG A 178 16.18 -12.32 4.76
CA ARG A 178 16.34 -13.76 4.75
C ARG A 178 17.53 -14.23 3.91
N ALA A 179 17.78 -13.57 2.77
CA ALA A 179 18.94 -13.86 1.91
C ALA A 179 20.30 -13.52 2.56
N LYS A 180 20.31 -12.66 3.61
CA LYS A 180 21.52 -12.36 4.38
C LYS A 180 21.89 -13.47 5.38
N HIS A 181 20.89 -14.20 5.87
CA HIS A 181 21.04 -15.16 6.98
C HIS A 181 20.99 -16.62 6.55
N GLU A 182 20.56 -16.92 5.33
CA GLU A 182 20.37 -18.29 4.87
C GLU A 182 21.16 -18.60 3.57
N ALA A 183 21.58 -19.87 3.42
CA ALA A 183 22.16 -20.37 2.17
C ALA A 183 21.13 -20.40 1.02
N LYS A 184 21.58 -20.64 -0.23
CA LYS A 184 20.75 -20.69 -1.45
C LYS A 184 20.00 -19.36 -1.68
N THR A 185 20.75 -18.32 -1.97
CA THR A 185 20.27 -16.93 -2.01
C THR A 185 19.47 -16.58 -3.26
N PHE A 186 19.72 -17.22 -4.44
CA PHE A 186 19.08 -16.84 -5.70
C PHE A 186 17.54 -16.80 -5.61
N GLY A 187 16.90 -17.88 -5.13
CA GLY A 187 15.44 -17.93 -5.00
C GLY A 187 14.87 -16.86 -4.05
N LYS A 188 15.64 -16.47 -3.02
CA LYS A 188 15.24 -15.41 -2.11
C LYS A 188 15.34 -14.04 -2.77
N TYR A 189 16.38 -13.78 -3.58
CA TYR A 189 16.47 -12.55 -4.37
C TYR A 189 15.40 -12.52 -5.46
N PHE A 190 15.06 -13.66 -6.07
CA PHE A 190 13.94 -13.77 -7.01
C PHE A 190 12.61 -13.37 -6.35
N LEU A 191 12.31 -13.94 -5.18
CA LEU A 191 11.09 -13.59 -4.44
C LEU A 191 11.10 -12.13 -3.95
N ALA A 192 12.25 -11.62 -3.50
CA ALA A 192 12.38 -10.23 -3.16
C ALA A 192 12.09 -9.31 -4.36
N GLY A 193 12.69 -9.63 -5.51
CA GLY A 193 12.45 -8.91 -6.76
C GLY A 193 11.00 -8.99 -7.21
N LEU A 194 10.37 -10.18 -7.10
CA LEU A 194 8.96 -10.38 -7.46
C LEU A 194 8.04 -9.46 -6.65
N PHE A 195 8.18 -9.47 -5.33
CA PHE A 195 7.29 -8.69 -4.47
C PHE A 195 7.58 -7.19 -4.54
N ILE A 196 8.85 -6.76 -4.59
CA ILE A 196 9.16 -5.32 -4.68
C ILE A 196 8.79 -4.77 -6.07
N SER A 197 8.99 -5.53 -7.16
CA SER A 197 8.55 -5.12 -8.50
C SER A 197 7.02 -5.15 -8.63
N LEU A 198 6.32 -6.10 -7.97
CA LEU A 198 4.86 -6.10 -7.87
C LEU A 198 4.36 -4.82 -7.19
N ALA A 199 4.98 -4.41 -6.08
CA ALA A 199 4.62 -3.15 -5.42
C ALA A 199 4.73 -1.95 -6.39
N GLY A 200 5.82 -1.87 -7.16
CA GLY A 200 6.01 -0.84 -8.18
C GLY A 200 5.06 -0.94 -9.38
N ALA A 201 4.64 -2.14 -9.75
CA ALA A 201 3.70 -2.36 -10.85
C ALA A 201 2.25 -1.96 -10.49
N VAL A 202 1.85 -2.11 -9.22
CA VAL A 202 0.53 -1.70 -8.72
C VAL A 202 0.49 -0.27 -8.17
N ASP A 203 1.66 0.32 -7.87
CA ASP A 203 1.83 1.70 -7.44
C ASP A 203 3.18 2.23 -7.94
N HIS A 204 3.18 2.97 -9.05
CA HIS A 204 4.39 3.30 -9.82
C HIS A 204 5.43 4.10 -9.04
N ALA A 205 5.04 4.92 -8.06
CA ALA A 205 5.99 5.66 -7.22
C ALA A 205 6.92 4.71 -6.44
N LEU A 206 6.46 3.48 -6.18
CA LEU A 206 7.23 2.48 -5.45
C LEU A 206 8.30 1.77 -6.31
N LEU A 207 8.34 2.01 -7.63
CA LEU A 207 9.48 1.60 -8.47
C LEU A 207 10.80 2.18 -7.96
N LEU A 208 10.75 3.31 -7.25
CA LEU A 208 11.93 3.86 -6.57
C LEU A 208 12.51 2.89 -5.52
N PHE A 209 11.68 2.10 -4.83
CA PHE A 209 12.16 1.03 -3.94
C PHE A 209 12.78 -0.12 -4.73
N TYR A 210 12.17 -0.48 -5.86
CA TYR A 210 12.73 -1.53 -6.72
C TYR A 210 14.14 -1.16 -7.21
N ILE A 211 14.32 0.07 -7.67
CA ILE A 211 15.61 0.62 -8.10
C ILE A 211 16.58 0.71 -6.90
N GLY A 212 16.15 1.27 -5.78
CA GLY A 212 16.97 1.46 -4.58
C GLY A 212 17.51 0.14 -4.00
N PHE A 213 16.65 -0.88 -3.87
CA PHE A 213 17.08 -2.20 -3.42
C PHE A 213 17.89 -2.95 -4.47
N GLY A 214 17.62 -2.77 -5.77
CA GLY A 214 18.44 -3.29 -6.85
C GLY A 214 19.89 -2.76 -6.77
N PHE A 215 20.04 -1.45 -6.60
CA PHE A 215 21.35 -0.82 -6.40
C PHE A 215 22.03 -1.31 -5.11
N TYR A 216 21.29 -1.43 -4.02
CA TYR A 216 21.79 -2.00 -2.76
C TYR A 216 22.37 -3.42 -2.96
N ILE A 217 21.67 -4.30 -3.70
CA ILE A 217 22.13 -5.67 -3.96
C ILE A 217 23.41 -5.65 -4.81
N LEU A 218 23.45 -4.82 -5.85
CA LEU A 218 24.58 -4.70 -6.76
C LEU A 218 25.86 -4.26 -6.01
N VAL A 219 25.75 -3.23 -5.16
CA VAL A 219 26.89 -2.66 -4.43
C VAL A 219 27.36 -3.59 -3.30
N GLN A 220 26.43 -4.20 -2.57
CA GLN A 220 26.77 -4.93 -1.36
C GLN A 220 27.29 -6.33 -1.62
N ARG A 221 26.75 -7.03 -2.60
CA ARG A 221 27.03 -8.46 -2.81
C ARG A 221 27.97 -8.73 -3.96
N ARG A 222 28.16 -7.78 -4.88
CA ARG A 222 28.98 -7.93 -6.12
C ARG A 222 28.74 -9.25 -6.87
N GLN A 223 27.61 -9.92 -6.59
CA GLN A 223 27.21 -11.19 -7.19
C GLN A 223 26.14 -10.92 -8.24
N LEU A 224 26.56 -10.78 -9.49
CA LEU A 224 25.67 -10.55 -10.63
C LEU A 224 24.50 -11.54 -10.68
N LYS A 225 24.74 -12.81 -10.31
CA LYS A 225 23.70 -13.83 -10.25
C LYS A 225 22.52 -13.43 -9.34
N ASN A 226 22.81 -12.89 -8.17
CA ASN A 226 21.77 -12.45 -7.22
C ASN A 226 21.05 -11.20 -7.72
N PHE A 227 21.77 -10.28 -8.35
CA PHE A 227 21.19 -9.09 -8.96
C PHE A 227 20.26 -9.48 -10.12
N PHE A 228 20.67 -10.37 -11.02
CA PHE A 228 19.79 -10.88 -12.07
C PHE A 228 18.60 -11.66 -11.50
N GLY A 229 18.79 -12.44 -10.42
CA GLY A 229 17.69 -13.08 -9.71
C GLY A 229 16.65 -12.05 -9.22
N TYR A 230 17.10 -10.90 -8.73
CA TYR A 230 16.22 -9.80 -8.30
C TYR A 230 15.54 -9.10 -9.49
N LEU A 231 16.24 -8.90 -10.61
CA LEU A 231 15.68 -8.20 -11.78
C LEU A 231 14.66 -9.03 -12.56
N LEU A 232 14.92 -10.33 -12.73
CA LEU A 232 14.14 -11.18 -13.62
C LEU A 232 12.62 -11.15 -13.38
N PRO A 233 12.10 -11.12 -12.12
CA PRO A 233 10.66 -11.10 -11.88
C PRO A 233 9.94 -9.87 -12.39
N SER A 234 10.61 -8.73 -12.63
CA SER A 234 9.99 -7.55 -13.20
C SER A 234 9.43 -7.76 -14.60
N LEU A 235 9.92 -8.78 -15.32
CA LEU A 235 9.34 -9.23 -16.60
C LEU A 235 7.92 -9.78 -16.44
N LEU A 236 7.54 -10.22 -15.23
CA LEU A 236 6.21 -10.73 -14.92
C LEU A 236 5.28 -9.68 -14.30
N THR A 237 5.81 -8.57 -13.82
CA THR A 237 5.05 -7.56 -13.08
C THR A 237 5.09 -6.19 -13.76
N VAL A 238 6.26 -5.58 -13.83
CA VAL A 238 6.45 -4.23 -14.38
C VAL A 238 6.27 -4.22 -15.90
N PHE A 239 6.92 -5.14 -16.60
CA PHE A 239 6.88 -5.17 -18.07
C PHE A 239 5.46 -5.31 -18.63
N PRO A 240 4.60 -6.26 -18.18
CA PRO A 240 3.23 -6.34 -18.67
C PRO A 240 2.40 -5.10 -18.37
N THR A 241 2.61 -4.47 -17.21
CA THR A 241 1.89 -3.24 -16.84
C THR A 241 2.21 -2.10 -17.81
N PHE A 242 3.48 -1.86 -18.13
CA PHE A 242 3.87 -0.82 -19.08
C PHE A 242 3.54 -1.20 -20.54
N LEU A 243 3.58 -2.48 -20.89
CA LEU A 243 3.13 -2.97 -22.19
C LEU A 243 1.63 -2.69 -22.39
N THR A 244 0.81 -2.81 -21.35
CA THR A 244 -0.62 -2.44 -21.40
C THR A 244 -0.81 -0.96 -21.74
N TYR A 245 -0.03 -0.06 -21.15
CA TYR A 245 -0.10 1.35 -21.53
C TYR A 245 0.23 1.56 -23.01
N TYR A 246 1.30 0.93 -23.48
CA TYR A 246 1.73 1.04 -24.86
C TYR A 246 0.68 0.49 -25.83
N THR A 247 0.08 -0.65 -25.55
CA THR A 247 -0.93 -1.27 -26.43
C THR A 247 -2.24 -0.48 -26.54
N ILE A 248 -2.62 0.26 -25.48
CA ILE A 248 -3.83 1.07 -25.44
C ILE A 248 -3.59 2.47 -26.01
N SER A 249 -2.48 3.12 -25.63
CA SER A 249 -2.27 4.54 -25.93
C SER A 249 -1.14 4.84 -26.91
N GLY A 250 -0.35 3.83 -27.31
CA GLY A 250 0.88 4.04 -28.10
C GLY A 250 2.05 4.62 -27.29
N SER A 251 1.89 4.78 -25.97
CA SER A 251 2.91 5.37 -25.09
C SER A 251 3.13 4.49 -23.85
N PHE A 252 4.38 4.40 -23.38
CA PHE A 252 4.70 3.73 -22.10
C PHE A 252 4.39 4.59 -20.87
N LEU A 253 3.88 5.82 -21.04
CA LEU A 253 3.51 6.66 -19.91
C LEU A 253 2.25 6.11 -19.21
N PRO A 254 2.23 6.05 -17.87
CA PRO A 254 1.02 5.73 -17.13
C PRO A 254 -0.12 6.68 -17.47
N PHE A 255 -1.34 6.18 -17.62
CA PHE A 255 -2.50 7.00 -17.98
C PHE A 255 -2.71 8.17 -17.02
N SER A 256 -2.42 7.97 -15.74
CA SER A 256 -2.57 8.97 -14.69
C SER A 256 -1.68 10.21 -14.83
N VAL A 257 -0.64 10.19 -15.68
CA VAL A 257 0.25 11.34 -15.90
C VAL A 257 -0.02 12.08 -17.20
N VAL A 258 -0.94 11.58 -18.04
CA VAL A 258 -1.29 12.20 -19.32
C VAL A 258 -2.61 12.93 -19.18
N ARG A 259 -2.53 14.27 -19.10
CA ARG A 259 -3.70 15.12 -18.85
C ARG A 259 -4.80 14.97 -19.90
N ASP A 260 -4.43 14.86 -21.19
CA ASP A 260 -5.39 14.82 -22.29
C ASP A 260 -6.35 13.64 -22.21
N TYR A 261 -5.98 12.55 -21.55
CA TYR A 261 -6.84 11.39 -21.37
C TYR A 261 -7.99 11.64 -20.38
N PHE A 262 -7.91 12.69 -19.55
CA PHE A 262 -8.97 13.10 -18.63
C PHE A 262 -9.92 14.14 -19.23
N ILE A 263 -9.69 14.57 -20.47
CA ILE A 263 -10.53 15.55 -21.17
C ILE A 263 -11.54 14.80 -22.05
N TYR A 264 -12.74 14.59 -21.53
CA TYR A 264 -13.87 14.00 -22.23
C TYR A 264 -15.18 14.66 -21.77
N PRO A 265 -16.31 14.51 -22.52
CA PRO A 265 -17.60 15.09 -22.11
C PRO A 265 -17.97 14.65 -20.68
N ASP A 266 -18.44 15.58 -19.88
CA ASP A 266 -18.85 15.39 -18.47
C ASP A 266 -17.73 14.94 -17.51
N SER A 267 -16.47 15.01 -17.92
CA SER A 267 -15.35 14.74 -17.04
C SER A 267 -15.27 15.78 -15.90
N PRO A 268 -15.25 15.37 -14.64
CA PRO A 268 -15.07 16.29 -13.51
C PRO A 268 -13.67 16.92 -13.49
N TRP A 269 -12.76 16.41 -14.31
CA TRP A 269 -11.34 16.79 -14.34
C TRP A 269 -11.00 17.77 -15.47
N GLN A 270 -11.94 18.15 -16.35
CA GLN A 270 -11.68 19.01 -17.52
C GLN A 270 -10.98 20.32 -17.17
N ASN A 271 -11.40 20.96 -16.10
CA ASN A 271 -10.86 22.24 -15.63
C ASN A 271 -9.92 22.09 -14.43
N ASN A 272 -9.59 20.87 -14.05
CA ASN A 272 -8.86 20.59 -12.84
C ASN A 272 -7.42 20.20 -13.14
N ASN A 273 -6.47 21.04 -12.72
CA ASN A 273 -5.06 20.77 -12.86
C ASN A 273 -4.51 19.77 -11.81
N LEU A 274 -5.38 19.11 -11.05
CA LEU A 274 -5.00 18.33 -9.87
C LEU A 274 -4.34 17.00 -10.20
N LEU A 275 -4.53 16.45 -11.39
CA LEU A 275 -4.17 15.07 -11.68
C LEU A 275 -2.83 14.90 -12.39
N THR A 276 -2.29 15.94 -13.03
CA THR A 276 -1.15 15.77 -13.96
C THR A 276 -0.04 16.79 -13.73
N GLY A 277 1.17 16.26 -13.58
CA GLY A 277 2.41 17.03 -13.58
C GLY A 277 2.72 17.77 -12.27
N MET A 278 3.94 18.28 -12.18
CA MET A 278 4.37 19.12 -11.07
C MET A 278 3.74 20.51 -11.19
N GLN A 279 2.93 20.89 -10.20
CA GLN A 279 2.27 22.18 -10.15
C GLN A 279 2.85 23.06 -9.05
N PHE A 280 4.00 23.61 -9.31
CA PHE A 280 4.65 24.53 -8.39
C PHE A 280 3.96 25.91 -8.45
N LYS A 281 3.08 26.19 -7.48
CA LYS A 281 2.36 27.49 -7.43
C LYS A 281 3.15 28.58 -6.72
N SER A 282 3.60 28.32 -5.50
CA SER A 282 4.43 29.21 -4.70
C SER A 282 5.02 28.48 -3.51
N GLY A 283 6.11 29.00 -2.93
CA GLY A 283 6.68 28.41 -1.71
C GLY A 283 5.71 28.40 -0.54
N TRP A 284 4.89 29.44 -0.39
CA TRP A 284 3.83 29.52 0.63
C TRP A 284 2.76 28.43 0.43
N TYR A 285 2.32 28.25 -0.80
CA TYR A 285 1.36 27.19 -1.12
C TYR A 285 1.93 25.80 -0.79
N LEU A 286 3.16 25.53 -1.20
CA LEU A 286 3.82 24.25 -0.91
C LEU A 286 3.94 24.00 0.60
N MET A 287 4.32 25.02 1.37
CA MET A 287 4.41 24.92 2.83
C MET A 287 3.04 24.60 3.45
N LYS A 288 1.98 25.32 3.05
CA LYS A 288 0.61 25.10 3.51
C LYS A 288 0.10 23.71 3.13
N TYR A 289 0.34 23.29 1.88
CA TYR A 289 -0.06 21.98 1.39
C TYR A 289 0.66 20.87 2.16
N SER A 290 1.99 20.96 2.30
CA SER A 290 2.79 19.99 3.05
C SER A 290 2.37 19.90 4.51
N PHE A 291 2.11 21.03 5.16
CA PHE A 291 1.61 21.06 6.53
C PHE A 291 0.29 20.29 6.65
N HIS A 292 -0.69 20.60 5.78
CA HIS A 292 -2.00 19.93 5.84
C HIS A 292 -1.94 18.46 5.44
N ALA A 293 -1.05 18.07 4.53
CA ALA A 293 -0.85 16.68 4.15
C ALA A 293 -0.20 15.85 5.28
N LEU A 294 0.80 16.41 5.98
CA LEU A 294 1.58 15.65 6.96
C LEU A 294 1.03 15.75 8.38
N ILE A 295 0.56 16.94 8.81
CA ILE A 295 0.20 17.22 10.20
C ILE A 295 -1.21 17.80 10.33
N GLY A 296 -1.65 18.68 9.40
CA GLY A 296 -2.91 19.41 9.49
C GLY A 296 -4.15 18.59 9.14
N LYS A 297 -5.04 19.10 8.28
CA LYS A 297 -6.38 18.54 8.00
C LYS A 297 -6.36 17.05 7.62
N LYS A 298 -5.53 16.67 6.65
CA LYS A 298 -5.35 15.27 6.21
C LYS A 298 -4.24 14.54 6.98
N GLY A 299 -3.47 15.25 7.78
CA GLY A 299 -2.42 14.89 8.71
C GLY A 299 -1.96 13.43 8.74
N PHE A 300 -1.17 13.00 7.75
CA PHE A 300 -0.73 11.60 7.65
C PHE A 300 -0.08 11.08 8.94
N LEU A 301 0.78 11.90 9.58
CA LEU A 301 1.45 11.53 10.83
C LEU A 301 0.48 11.47 12.00
N LEU A 302 -0.56 12.31 12.03
CA LEU A 302 -1.57 12.29 13.08
C LEU A 302 -2.55 11.12 12.93
N HIS A 303 -2.80 10.68 11.70
CA HIS A 303 -3.57 9.45 11.43
C HIS A 303 -2.73 8.17 11.63
N ASN A 304 -1.41 8.31 11.81
CA ASN A 304 -0.47 7.24 12.16
C ASN A 304 0.43 7.68 13.30
N PRO A 305 -0.09 7.86 14.54
CA PRO A 305 0.68 8.44 15.65
C PRO A 305 1.99 7.72 15.95
N LEU A 306 2.05 6.40 15.75
CA LEU A 306 3.27 5.62 15.91
C LEU A 306 4.37 5.99 14.89
N SER A 307 4.04 6.62 13.77
CA SER A 307 5.03 7.15 12.82
C SER A 307 5.90 8.25 13.43
N LEU A 308 5.35 9.00 14.41
CA LEU A 308 6.09 10.00 15.16
C LEU A 308 7.27 9.38 15.97
N MET A 309 7.16 8.10 16.31
CA MET A 309 8.27 7.34 16.92
C MET A 309 9.08 6.59 15.86
N ALA A 310 8.44 6.01 14.87
CA ALA A 310 9.10 5.17 13.86
C ALA A 310 10.14 5.96 13.04
N LEU A 311 9.82 7.19 12.63
CA LEU A 311 10.73 8.03 11.83
C LEU A 311 12.01 8.46 12.59
N PRO A 312 11.96 8.98 13.83
CA PRO A 312 13.18 9.23 14.61
C PRO A 312 14.01 7.96 14.84
N LEU A 313 13.36 6.80 15.06
CA LEU A 313 14.06 5.54 15.25
C LEU A 313 14.67 4.99 13.95
N LEU A 314 14.06 5.24 12.79
CA LEU A 314 14.68 5.01 11.47
C LEU A 314 15.96 5.86 11.32
N VAL A 315 15.92 7.14 11.67
CA VAL A 315 17.11 8.03 11.65
C VAL A 315 18.17 7.55 12.63
N GLU A 316 17.77 7.10 13.82
CA GLU A 316 18.69 6.51 14.80
C GLU A 316 19.36 5.24 14.26
N GLU A 317 18.61 4.37 13.55
CA GLU A 317 19.15 3.17 12.88
C GLU A 317 20.25 3.53 11.87
N ILE A 318 20.01 4.55 11.04
CA ILE A 318 20.98 5.05 10.06
C ILE A 318 22.25 5.55 10.74
N ARG A 319 22.11 6.31 11.84
CA ARG A 319 23.24 6.95 12.54
C ARG A 319 24.07 5.98 13.37
N LYS A 320 23.41 5.12 14.15
CA LYS A 320 24.09 4.25 15.13
C LYS A 320 24.61 2.93 14.57
N GLY A 321 24.30 2.60 13.31
CA GLY A 321 24.93 1.50 12.60
C GLY A 321 24.61 0.12 13.14
N SER A 322 23.33 -0.23 13.25
CA SER A 322 22.89 -1.53 13.72
C SER A 322 22.61 -2.52 12.56
N LYS A 323 21.90 -3.61 12.88
CA LYS A 323 21.63 -4.74 11.97
C LYS A 323 21.01 -4.35 10.62
N LEU A 324 20.21 -3.28 10.56
CA LEU A 324 19.48 -2.84 9.37
C LEU A 324 19.94 -1.49 8.79
N ARG A 325 21.12 -0.99 9.16
CA ARG A 325 21.59 0.35 8.74
C ARG A 325 21.47 0.58 7.23
N LYS A 326 21.89 -0.38 6.42
CA LYS A 326 21.92 -0.23 4.97
C LYS A 326 20.52 -0.22 4.38
N GLU A 327 19.65 -1.10 4.85
CA GLU A 327 18.22 -1.13 4.50
C GLU A 327 17.53 0.15 4.96
N ALA A 328 17.85 0.64 6.16
CA ALA A 328 17.32 1.90 6.69
C ALA A 328 17.70 3.11 5.81
N ILE A 329 18.92 3.14 5.27
CA ILE A 329 19.34 4.18 4.32
C ILE A 329 18.49 4.13 3.05
N VAL A 330 18.31 2.96 2.44
CA VAL A 330 17.47 2.80 1.24
C VAL A 330 16.03 3.22 1.55
N ILE A 331 15.46 2.70 2.65
CA ILE A 331 14.09 3.02 3.07
C ILE A 331 13.94 4.53 3.32
N GLY A 332 14.85 5.13 4.06
CA GLY A 332 14.80 6.56 4.40
C GLY A 332 14.89 7.48 3.17
N ILE A 333 15.87 7.23 2.30
CA ILE A 333 16.06 8.03 1.07
C ILE A 333 14.86 7.85 0.15
N THR A 334 14.46 6.61 -0.13
CA THR A 334 13.35 6.34 -1.06
C THR A 334 12.02 6.89 -0.53
N SER A 335 11.75 6.73 0.78
CA SER A 335 10.55 7.33 1.39
C SER A 335 10.56 8.86 1.28
N ALA A 336 11.70 9.50 1.54
CA ALA A 336 11.82 10.96 1.42
C ALA A 336 11.57 11.42 -0.03
N LEU A 337 12.10 10.71 -1.02
CA LEU A 337 11.87 11.01 -2.44
C LEU A 337 10.40 10.87 -2.82
N ILE A 338 9.72 9.79 -2.39
CA ILE A 338 8.30 9.56 -2.67
C ILE A 338 7.44 10.63 -2.01
N VAL A 339 7.66 10.93 -0.73
CA VAL A 339 6.92 11.99 -0.03
C VAL A 339 7.13 13.33 -0.72
N THR A 340 8.37 13.69 -1.03
CA THR A 340 8.70 14.94 -1.73
C THR A 340 8.02 15.01 -3.11
N TYR A 341 8.05 13.91 -3.88
CA TYR A 341 7.38 13.83 -5.17
C TYR A 341 5.89 14.17 -5.05
N TYR A 342 5.15 13.52 -4.15
CA TYR A 342 3.72 13.78 -3.99
C TYR A 342 3.42 15.19 -3.44
N LEU A 343 4.27 15.73 -2.57
CA LEU A 343 4.10 17.10 -2.09
C LEU A 343 4.32 18.14 -3.19
N LEU A 344 5.18 17.85 -4.19
CA LEU A 344 5.44 18.74 -5.32
C LEU A 344 4.46 18.53 -6.48
N ALA A 345 4.05 17.27 -6.74
CA ALA A 345 3.29 16.90 -7.93
C ALA A 345 1.77 16.93 -7.74
N SER A 346 1.27 16.91 -6.50
CA SER A 346 -0.17 16.84 -6.22
C SER A 346 -0.70 18.06 -5.48
N GLN A 347 -2.04 18.27 -5.56
CA GLN A 347 -2.73 19.38 -4.91
C GLN A 347 -4.01 18.95 -4.18
N ASP A 348 -4.45 17.70 -4.36
CA ASP A 348 -5.77 17.23 -3.96
C ASP A 348 -5.80 16.44 -2.64
N TYR A 349 -4.68 16.38 -1.92
CA TYR A 349 -4.55 15.62 -0.67
C TYR A 349 -4.99 14.15 -0.77
N SER A 350 -4.78 13.50 -1.92
CA SER A 350 -5.21 12.11 -2.18
C SER A 350 -6.74 11.97 -2.37
N GLY A 351 -7.42 13.07 -2.72
CA GLY A 351 -8.86 13.09 -3.00
C GLY A 351 -9.74 12.86 -1.77
N PHE A 352 -10.88 12.23 -1.99
CA PHE A 352 -11.78 11.75 -0.93
C PHE A 352 -11.13 10.55 -0.24
N ALA A 353 -10.34 10.78 0.78
CA ALA A 353 -9.57 9.73 1.44
C ALA A 353 -9.41 10.01 2.92
N TYR A 354 -9.50 8.96 3.73
CA TYR A 354 -9.12 9.02 5.14
C TYR A 354 -7.61 9.18 5.24
N SER A 355 -7.17 10.44 5.32
CA SER A 355 -5.77 10.86 5.26
C SER A 355 -5.11 10.70 3.88
N ILE A 356 -3.77 10.65 3.80
CA ILE A 356 -2.99 10.55 2.56
C ILE A 356 -2.70 9.08 2.24
N ARG A 357 -3.53 8.46 1.39
CA ARG A 357 -3.41 7.03 1.07
C ARG A 357 -2.12 6.67 0.33
N TRP A 358 -1.53 7.61 -0.41
CA TRP A 358 -0.28 7.37 -1.17
C TRP A 358 0.93 7.03 -0.29
N PHE A 359 0.89 7.37 0.99
CA PHE A 359 1.96 7.09 1.94
C PHE A 359 1.74 5.81 2.75
N VAL A 360 0.59 5.15 2.61
CA VAL A 360 0.29 3.86 3.28
C VAL A 360 1.37 2.81 3.00
N PRO A 361 1.90 2.67 1.76
CA PRO A 361 2.95 1.70 1.48
C PRO A 361 4.26 1.89 2.26
N LEU A 362 4.50 3.07 2.82
CA LEU A 362 5.69 3.38 3.60
C LEU A 362 5.60 2.86 5.05
N LEU A 363 4.37 2.70 5.57
CA LEU A 363 4.13 2.36 6.98
C LEU A 363 4.77 1.05 7.42
N PRO A 364 4.62 -0.09 6.68
CA PRO A 364 5.26 -1.33 7.10
C PRO A 364 6.77 -1.22 7.19
N LEU A 365 7.39 -0.46 6.28
CA LEU A 365 8.85 -0.26 6.26
C LEU A 365 9.31 0.63 7.41
N TRP A 366 8.54 1.66 7.79
CA TRP A 366 8.87 2.53 8.92
C TRP A 366 8.66 1.83 10.26
N PHE A 367 7.59 1.06 10.41
CA PHE A 367 7.22 0.41 11.66
C PHE A 367 8.19 -0.69 12.09
N ILE A 368 8.98 -1.26 11.16
CA ILE A 368 10.07 -2.16 11.51
C ILE A 368 10.98 -1.51 12.57
N PHE A 369 11.30 -0.21 12.41
CA PHE A 369 12.25 0.47 13.28
C PHE A 369 11.72 0.73 14.71
N LEU A 370 10.43 0.52 14.95
CA LEU A 370 9.85 0.52 16.29
C LEU A 370 10.44 -0.60 17.17
N TYR A 371 11.10 -1.63 16.59
CA TYR A 371 11.81 -2.62 17.41
C TYR A 371 12.82 -2.00 18.39
N ARG A 372 13.36 -0.83 18.01
CA ARG A 372 14.32 -0.09 18.84
C ARG A 372 13.72 0.45 20.14
N VAL A 373 12.41 0.53 20.26
CA VAL A 373 11.70 0.87 21.51
C VAL A 373 12.01 -0.16 22.60
N PHE A 374 12.16 -1.42 22.20
CA PHE A 374 12.35 -2.55 23.12
C PHE A 374 13.82 -2.93 23.33
N LEU A 375 14.78 -2.09 22.88
CA LEU A 375 16.17 -2.24 23.27
C LEU A 375 16.33 -1.96 24.77
N PRO A 376 17.39 -2.52 25.43
CA PRO A 376 17.66 -2.28 26.83
C PRO A 376 17.69 -0.77 27.18
N ASP A 377 17.32 -0.44 28.42
CA ASP A 377 17.38 0.91 29.00
C ASP A 377 16.50 1.98 28.33
N ARG A 378 15.33 1.57 27.77
CA ARG A 378 14.39 2.50 27.12
C ARG A 378 12.96 2.50 27.73
N PRO A 379 12.77 2.49 29.06
CA PRO A 379 11.43 2.37 29.66
C PRO A 379 10.50 3.53 29.28
N MET A 380 11.04 4.74 29.08
CA MET A 380 10.26 5.90 28.66
C MET A 380 9.68 5.72 27.24
N LEU A 381 10.48 5.19 26.28
CA LEU A 381 9.99 4.92 24.93
C LEU A 381 8.93 3.83 24.93
N GLN A 382 9.07 2.77 25.73
CA GLN A 382 8.08 1.70 25.86
C GLN A 382 6.75 2.25 26.42
N LYS A 383 6.81 3.14 27.42
CA LYS A 383 5.62 3.81 27.97
C LYS A 383 4.91 4.67 26.91
N TRP A 384 5.67 5.44 26.13
CA TRP A 384 5.11 6.24 25.04
C TRP A 384 4.57 5.38 23.91
N PHE A 385 5.26 4.30 23.54
CA PHE A 385 4.77 3.34 22.56
C PHE A 385 3.39 2.79 22.95
N SER A 386 3.22 2.33 24.19
CA SER A 386 1.94 1.78 24.65
C SER A 386 0.80 2.79 24.55
N ARG A 387 1.06 4.06 24.92
CA ARG A 387 0.06 5.14 24.81
C ARG A 387 -0.29 5.47 23.37
N LEU A 388 0.73 5.65 22.53
CA LEU A 388 0.54 5.96 21.13
C LEU A 388 -0.09 4.78 20.38
N PHE A 389 0.19 3.55 20.76
CA PHE A 389 -0.43 2.38 20.16
C PHE A 389 -1.94 2.38 20.40
N LEU A 390 -2.38 2.64 21.64
CA LEU A 390 -3.82 2.73 21.95
C LEU A 390 -4.50 3.84 21.12
N ILE A 391 -3.91 5.03 21.08
CA ILE A 391 -4.41 6.15 20.26
C ILE A 391 -4.44 5.75 18.78
N SER A 392 -3.40 5.10 18.30
CA SER A 392 -3.28 4.66 16.91
C SER A 392 -4.36 3.65 16.52
N VAL A 393 -4.71 2.71 17.41
CA VAL A 393 -5.80 1.75 17.19
C VAL A 393 -7.13 2.48 17.06
N VAL A 394 -7.42 3.44 17.95
CA VAL A 394 -8.66 4.24 17.86
C VAL A 394 -8.72 5.00 16.53
N VAL A 395 -7.64 5.71 16.17
CA VAL A 395 -7.58 6.48 14.93
C VAL A 395 -7.75 5.59 13.69
N ALA A 396 -7.06 4.45 13.66
CA ALA A 396 -7.16 3.51 12.54
C ALA A 396 -8.56 2.87 12.43
N SER A 397 -9.20 2.57 13.57
CA SER A 397 -10.56 2.01 13.60
C SER A 397 -11.60 3.00 13.09
N VAL A 398 -11.47 4.29 13.39
CA VAL A 398 -12.33 5.33 12.79
C VAL A 398 -12.20 5.37 11.26
N GLY A 399 -11.00 5.10 10.73
CA GLY A 399 -10.77 5.00 9.29
C GLY A 399 -11.43 3.79 8.61
N LEU A 400 -11.84 2.75 9.36
CA LEU A 400 -12.58 1.62 8.81
C LEU A 400 -14.05 1.96 8.49
N ILE A 401 -14.61 2.99 9.16
CA ILE A 401 -16.01 3.39 8.99
C ILE A 401 -16.22 3.81 7.53
N ASP A 402 -15.36 4.70 7.05
CA ASP A 402 -15.36 5.14 5.65
C ASP A 402 -13.93 5.53 5.22
N PRO A 403 -13.19 4.63 4.56
CA PRO A 403 -11.87 4.97 4.02
C PRO A 403 -11.93 6.03 2.90
N TRP A 404 -13.05 6.14 2.20
CA TRP A 404 -13.32 7.14 1.15
C TRP A 404 -14.07 8.36 1.71
N THR A 405 -13.74 8.80 2.89
CA THR A 405 -14.38 9.82 3.70
C THR A 405 -15.11 10.91 2.91
N LYS A 406 -16.40 11.02 3.07
CA LYS A 406 -17.21 12.16 2.59
C LYS A 406 -16.76 13.43 3.31
N ILE A 407 -16.47 14.49 2.56
CA ILE A 407 -15.93 15.73 3.15
C ILE A 407 -17.07 16.58 3.69
N VAL A 408 -17.13 16.72 5.01
CA VAL A 408 -18.02 17.67 5.70
C VAL A 408 -17.19 18.82 6.29
N THR A 409 -16.22 18.50 7.16
CA THR A 409 -15.34 19.49 7.80
C THR A 409 -13.99 19.62 7.10
N GLY A 410 -13.63 18.62 6.29
CA GLY A 410 -12.33 18.48 5.65
C GLY A 410 -11.25 17.94 6.60
N VAL A 411 -11.64 17.42 7.78
CA VAL A 411 -10.78 16.67 8.70
C VAL A 411 -11.33 15.23 8.77
N PRO A 412 -10.75 14.26 8.06
CA PRO A 412 -11.32 12.93 7.86
C PRO A 412 -11.69 12.20 9.16
N PHE A 413 -10.90 12.34 10.19
CA PHE A 413 -11.20 11.76 11.51
C PHE A 413 -12.52 12.28 12.09
N ILE A 414 -12.75 13.60 11.99
CA ILE A 414 -14.00 14.23 12.48
C ILE A 414 -15.15 13.84 11.55
N ASP A 415 -14.91 13.86 10.22
CA ASP A 415 -15.93 13.54 9.24
C ASP A 415 -16.45 12.10 9.43
N ASN A 416 -15.58 11.13 9.65
CA ASN A 416 -15.98 9.75 9.92
C ASN A 416 -16.71 9.59 11.28
N LEU A 417 -16.32 10.35 12.31
CA LEU A 417 -17.07 10.35 13.57
C LEU A 417 -18.48 10.94 13.41
N ILE A 418 -18.65 11.96 12.58
CA ILE A 418 -19.96 12.53 12.25
C ILE A 418 -20.81 11.49 11.52
N ILE A 419 -20.25 10.79 10.51
CA ILE A 419 -20.91 9.70 9.79
C ILE A 419 -21.40 8.62 10.79
N LEU A 420 -20.53 8.20 11.70
CA LEU A 420 -20.87 7.20 12.72
C LEU A 420 -22.00 7.67 13.65
N MET A 421 -21.98 8.94 14.08
CA MET A 421 -22.99 9.48 15.01
C MET A 421 -24.35 9.72 14.35
N LEU A 422 -24.35 10.10 13.07
CA LEU A 422 -25.58 10.41 12.35
C LEU A 422 -26.20 9.19 11.66
N GLY A 423 -25.47 8.10 11.53
CA GLY A 423 -25.92 6.88 10.85
C GLY A 423 -26.13 7.06 9.35
N VAL A 424 -25.37 7.95 8.71
CA VAL A 424 -25.49 8.36 7.30
C VAL A 424 -24.51 7.60 6.43
#